data_b7ecd81ea7e6da31a27b020508ba624d
#
_entry.id   b7ecd81ea7e6da31a27b020508ba624d
#
_cell.length_a   1.000
_cell.length_b   1.000
_cell.length_c   1.000
_cell.angle_alpha   90.00
_cell.angle_beta   90.00
_cell.angle_gamma   90.00
#
_symmetry.space_group_name_H-M   'P 1'
#
loop_
_entity.id
_entity.type
_entity.pdbx_description
1 polymer ?
#
loop_
_entity_poly.entity_id
_entity_poly.type
_entity_poly.pdbx_seq_one_letter_code
_entity_poly.pdbx_strand_id
1 'polypeptide(L)'
;LLVATGARERSLSFSGNTLPGVYGAGAFQTLVNRDLVKPCENLFIIGGGNVGLIAGYHAIQAGINVAGLVEAAPECGGYKVHKDKLARSGVPIYTSHTVLEARGTDKVESVVIAQVDRQFKPIPGTEKVIDCDTLLIAVGLEPVNEFLQIARTIGMDVYSAGDANEIAEASAAIFSGKIVGNEIAKKLGKDLPDIPASWMETEEILKSKPGMIVPETYIDKLEGVFPVFHCVQEIPCNPCSSVCPKDLIYIDEADIRHLPYFNEERADECIACGRCVAVCPGLAVSLVDFRKRSQTALVSLPVEQN
;
A
#
# COMPACT_ATOMS: atom_id res chain seq x y z
N LEU A 1 13.57 13.12 27.50
CA LEU A 1 12.92 13.62 26.26
C LEU A 1 12.30 12.45 25.51
N LEU A 2 11.04 12.57 25.07
CA LEU A 2 10.41 11.65 24.11
C LEU A 2 10.25 12.35 22.77
N VAL A 3 10.76 11.75 21.69
CA VAL A 3 10.62 12.22 20.32
C VAL A 3 9.61 11.31 19.59
N ALA A 4 8.45 11.85 19.27
CA ALA A 4 7.36 11.17 18.56
C ALA A 4 6.81 12.10 17.45
N THR A 5 7.71 12.71 16.71
CA THR A 5 7.44 13.78 15.73
C THR A 5 7.06 13.28 14.36
N GLY A 6 7.01 11.93 14.20
CA GLY A 6 6.59 11.33 12.94
C GLY A 6 7.64 11.42 11.83
N ALA A 7 7.17 11.45 10.61
CA ALA A 7 7.99 11.52 9.40
C ALA A 7 7.57 12.69 8.51
N ARG A 8 8.47 13.11 7.62
CA ARG A 8 8.20 14.06 6.54
C ARG A 8 8.39 13.42 5.18
N GLU A 9 7.72 13.95 4.18
CA GLU A 9 7.85 13.49 2.81
C GLU A 9 9.17 13.94 2.19
N ARG A 10 9.76 13.07 1.38
CA ARG A 10 10.87 13.42 0.51
C ARG A 10 10.35 14.14 -0.70
N SER A 11 11.02 15.23 -1.08
CA SER A 11 10.77 15.93 -2.33
C SER A 11 11.58 15.32 -3.47
N LEU A 12 11.12 15.54 -4.69
CA LEU A 12 11.83 15.19 -5.92
C LEU A 12 12.01 16.42 -6.79
N SER A 13 13.25 16.67 -7.23
CA SER A 13 13.57 17.80 -8.12
C SER A 13 13.51 17.35 -9.57
N PHE A 14 12.67 18.01 -10.36
CA PHE A 14 12.58 17.89 -11.81
C PHE A 14 12.06 19.19 -12.41
N SER A 15 12.19 19.38 -13.72
CA SER A 15 11.71 20.58 -14.40
C SER A 15 10.20 20.74 -14.19
N GLY A 16 9.75 21.92 -13.78
CA GLY A 16 8.32 22.21 -13.56
C GLY A 16 7.74 21.67 -12.24
N ASN A 17 8.55 21.17 -11.31
CA ASN A 17 8.06 20.64 -10.02
C ASN A 17 7.42 21.70 -9.09
N THR A 18 7.49 22.99 -9.46
CA THR A 18 6.86 24.10 -8.72
C THR A 18 5.55 24.59 -9.37
N LEU A 19 5.12 23.98 -10.48
CA LEU A 19 3.85 24.34 -11.10
C LEU A 19 2.68 24.04 -10.16
N PRO A 20 1.65 24.90 -10.15
CA PRO A 20 0.38 24.58 -9.51
C PRO A 20 -0.16 23.24 -10.04
N GLY A 21 -0.57 22.35 -9.12
CA GLY A 21 -0.96 20.96 -9.44
C GLY A 21 0.10 19.93 -9.07
N VAL A 22 1.29 20.35 -8.61
CA VAL A 22 2.28 19.42 -8.03
C VAL A 22 2.09 19.35 -6.53
N TYR A 23 1.76 18.17 -5.99
CA TYR A 23 1.51 17.93 -4.58
C TYR A 23 2.42 16.83 -4.03
N GLY A 24 2.79 16.94 -2.75
CA GLY A 24 3.23 15.80 -1.96
C GLY A 24 2.03 14.89 -1.62
N ALA A 25 2.29 13.61 -1.40
CA ALA A 25 1.23 12.63 -1.17
C ALA A 25 0.40 12.92 0.10
N GLY A 26 1.04 13.41 1.17
CA GLY A 26 0.35 13.78 2.41
C GLY A 26 -0.60 14.96 2.23
N ALA A 27 -0.17 15.98 1.46
CA ALA A 27 -1.04 17.12 1.14
C ALA A 27 -2.27 16.66 0.33
N PHE A 28 -2.05 15.84 -0.70
CA PHE A 28 -3.12 15.28 -1.52
C PHE A 28 -4.09 14.43 -0.70
N GLN A 29 -3.57 13.50 0.12
CA GLN A 29 -4.41 12.66 0.97
C GLN A 29 -5.17 13.46 2.03
N THR A 30 -4.60 14.54 2.53
CA THR A 30 -5.28 15.46 3.44
C THR A 30 -6.51 16.08 2.77
N LEU A 31 -6.35 16.60 1.55
CA LEU A 31 -7.48 17.15 0.79
C LEU A 31 -8.56 16.10 0.53
N VAL A 32 -8.18 14.91 0.05
CA VAL A 32 -9.14 13.89 -0.35
C VAL A 32 -9.80 13.21 0.85
N ASN A 33 -9.02 12.79 1.85
CA ASN A 33 -9.51 11.91 2.92
C ASN A 33 -10.04 12.67 4.13
N ARG A 34 -9.44 13.82 4.48
CA ARG A 34 -9.85 14.63 5.65
C ARG A 34 -10.81 15.74 5.27
N ASP A 35 -10.44 16.49 4.23
CA ASP A 35 -11.17 17.70 3.85
C ASP A 35 -12.28 17.41 2.84
N LEU A 36 -12.34 16.19 2.29
CA LEU A 36 -13.30 15.69 1.30
C LEU A 36 -13.36 16.58 0.05
N VAL A 37 -12.21 17.10 -0.35
CA VAL A 37 -12.05 17.92 -1.56
C VAL A 37 -11.52 17.07 -2.70
N LYS A 38 -12.11 17.20 -3.87
CA LYS A 38 -11.59 16.65 -5.12
C LYS A 38 -10.60 17.66 -5.73
N PRO A 39 -9.28 17.47 -5.58
CA PRO A 39 -8.30 18.50 -5.98
C PRO A 39 -8.00 18.52 -7.47
N CYS A 40 -8.41 17.50 -8.23
CA CYS A 40 -8.08 17.34 -9.63
C CYS A 40 -9.05 16.42 -10.36
N GLU A 41 -8.96 16.40 -11.69
CA GLU A 41 -9.69 15.46 -12.53
C GLU A 41 -8.79 14.31 -13.01
N ASN A 42 -7.50 14.58 -13.25
CA ASN A 42 -6.58 13.65 -13.91
C ASN A 42 -5.20 13.60 -13.20
N LEU A 43 -5.03 12.63 -12.34
CA LEU A 43 -3.85 12.46 -11.47
C LEU A 43 -2.78 11.58 -12.13
N PHE A 44 -1.51 11.99 -12.06
CA PHE A 44 -0.37 11.12 -12.33
C PHE A 44 0.50 10.98 -11.08
N ILE A 45 0.95 9.76 -10.76
CA ILE A 45 1.64 9.43 -9.51
C ILE A 45 3.10 9.14 -9.76
N ILE A 46 3.98 9.72 -8.94
CA ILE A 46 5.43 9.52 -8.97
C ILE A 46 5.83 8.76 -7.71
N GLY A 47 6.21 7.49 -7.88
CA GLY A 47 6.62 6.58 -6.81
C GLY A 47 5.65 5.44 -6.54
N GLY A 48 6.14 4.20 -6.68
CA GLY A 48 5.41 2.93 -6.49
C GLY A 48 5.55 2.33 -5.09
N GLY A 49 5.85 3.15 -4.08
CA GLY A 49 5.77 2.75 -2.67
C GLY A 49 4.33 2.65 -2.17
N ASN A 50 4.12 2.17 -0.92
CA ASN A 50 2.79 2.03 -0.33
C ASN A 50 1.98 3.33 -0.41
N VAL A 51 2.60 4.47 -0.13
CA VAL A 51 1.93 5.77 -0.11
C VAL A 51 1.36 6.12 -1.48
N GLY A 52 2.15 5.99 -2.57
CA GLY A 52 1.69 6.26 -3.94
C GLY A 52 0.59 5.31 -4.39
N LEU A 53 0.75 4.01 -4.13
CA LEU A 53 -0.24 2.99 -4.49
C LEU A 53 -1.58 3.18 -3.76
N ILE A 54 -1.53 3.51 -2.46
CA ILE A 54 -2.73 3.74 -1.64
C ILE A 54 -3.41 5.05 -2.06
N ALA A 55 -2.64 6.13 -2.26
CA ALA A 55 -3.19 7.41 -2.68
C ALA A 55 -3.87 7.32 -4.06
N GLY A 56 -3.32 6.52 -4.98
CA GLY A 56 -3.94 6.24 -6.27
C GLY A 56 -5.30 5.59 -6.14
N TYR A 57 -5.45 4.63 -5.23
CA TYR A 57 -6.76 4.02 -5.00
C TYR A 57 -7.75 4.99 -4.32
N HIS A 58 -7.30 5.80 -3.37
CA HIS A 58 -8.14 6.84 -2.78
C HIS A 58 -8.61 7.86 -3.83
N ALA A 59 -7.74 8.22 -4.79
CA ALA A 59 -8.11 9.07 -5.90
C ALA A 59 -9.26 8.45 -6.73
N ILE A 60 -9.15 7.17 -7.09
CA ILE A 60 -10.21 6.45 -7.81
C ILE A 60 -11.52 6.45 -7.03
N GLN A 61 -11.47 6.20 -5.71
CA GLN A 61 -12.65 6.23 -4.83
C GLN A 61 -13.29 7.62 -4.77
N ALA A 62 -12.49 8.69 -4.89
CA ALA A 62 -12.96 10.07 -4.95
C ALA A 62 -13.45 10.50 -6.36
N GLY A 63 -13.49 9.57 -7.31
CA GLY A 63 -13.91 9.85 -8.70
C GLY A 63 -12.88 10.64 -9.51
N ILE A 64 -11.60 10.53 -9.13
CA ILE A 64 -10.46 11.12 -9.85
C ILE A 64 -9.91 10.05 -10.81
N ASN A 65 -9.69 10.41 -12.07
CA ASN A 65 -8.99 9.53 -13.00
C ASN A 65 -7.50 9.46 -12.64
N VAL A 66 -6.93 8.26 -12.61
CA VAL A 66 -5.49 8.07 -12.41
C VAL A 66 -4.87 7.72 -13.77
N ALA A 67 -4.21 8.71 -14.39
CA ALA A 67 -3.59 8.59 -15.71
C ALA A 67 -2.42 7.60 -15.73
N GLY A 68 -1.79 7.35 -14.59
CA GLY A 68 -0.72 6.37 -14.44
C GLY A 68 0.10 6.56 -13.18
N LEU A 69 1.01 5.62 -12.97
CA LEU A 69 2.00 5.65 -11.91
C LEU A 69 3.38 5.33 -12.51
N VAL A 70 4.40 6.08 -12.10
CA VAL A 70 5.79 5.84 -12.48
C VAL A 70 6.61 5.38 -11.28
N GLU A 71 7.45 4.34 -11.48
CA GLU A 71 8.40 3.84 -10.49
C GLU A 71 9.79 3.65 -11.15
N ALA A 72 10.81 4.20 -10.54
CA ALA A 72 12.18 4.14 -11.06
C ALA A 72 12.80 2.73 -10.95
N ALA A 73 12.43 1.99 -9.91
CA ALA A 73 12.87 0.61 -9.75
C ALA A 73 12.17 -0.34 -10.76
N PRO A 74 12.75 -1.52 -11.03
CA PRO A 74 12.14 -2.53 -11.89
C PRO A 74 10.80 -3.05 -11.38
N GLU A 75 10.55 -2.91 -10.07
CA GLU A 75 9.31 -3.30 -9.40
C GLU A 75 8.87 -2.22 -8.42
N CYS A 76 7.57 -2.15 -8.17
CA CYS A 76 7.02 -1.29 -7.11
C CYS A 76 7.51 -1.75 -5.74
N GLY A 77 8.03 -0.83 -4.94
CA GLY A 77 8.51 -1.10 -3.58
C GLY A 77 7.39 -1.30 -2.55
N GLY A 78 6.16 -0.89 -2.87
CA GLY A 78 5.00 -1.08 -2.02
C GLY A 78 4.46 -2.52 -2.02
N TYR A 79 3.46 -2.78 -1.18
CA TYR A 79 2.85 -4.10 -1.09
C TYR A 79 2.16 -4.50 -2.40
N LYS A 80 2.35 -5.76 -2.76
CA LYS A 80 1.77 -6.33 -3.98
C LYS A 80 0.25 -6.19 -4.02
N VAL A 81 -0.43 -6.33 -2.87
CA VAL A 81 -1.88 -6.15 -2.76
C VAL A 81 -2.33 -4.76 -3.22
N HIS A 82 -1.57 -3.71 -2.94
CA HIS A 82 -1.89 -2.35 -3.40
C HIS A 82 -1.57 -2.14 -4.87
N LYS A 83 -0.42 -2.65 -5.35
CA LYS A 83 -0.06 -2.64 -6.77
C LYS A 83 -1.13 -3.34 -7.60
N ASP A 84 -1.47 -4.59 -7.23
CA ASP A 84 -2.44 -5.40 -7.95
C ASP A 84 -3.83 -4.75 -7.98
N LYS A 85 -4.23 -4.09 -6.88
CA LYS A 85 -5.48 -3.34 -6.80
C LYS A 85 -5.54 -2.20 -7.83
N LEU A 86 -4.48 -1.40 -7.94
CA LEU A 86 -4.41 -0.34 -8.95
C LEU A 86 -4.41 -0.90 -10.37
N ALA A 87 -3.64 -1.97 -10.63
CA ALA A 87 -3.60 -2.62 -11.92
C ALA A 87 -4.97 -3.18 -12.33
N ARG A 88 -5.70 -3.83 -11.41
CA ARG A 88 -7.07 -4.31 -11.64
C ARG A 88 -8.06 -3.17 -11.88
N SER A 89 -7.78 -1.99 -11.35
CA SER A 89 -8.58 -0.78 -11.61
C SER A 89 -8.22 -0.11 -12.95
N GLY A 90 -7.32 -0.70 -13.75
CA GLY A 90 -6.95 -0.23 -15.09
C GLY A 90 -5.88 0.87 -15.10
N VAL A 91 -5.21 1.14 -13.99
CA VAL A 91 -4.16 2.16 -13.93
C VAL A 91 -2.87 1.66 -14.56
N PRO A 92 -2.31 2.35 -15.57
CA PRO A 92 -1.00 2.02 -16.12
C PRO A 92 0.11 2.22 -15.07
N ILE A 93 0.98 1.22 -14.92
CA ILE A 93 2.14 1.28 -14.00
C ILE A 93 3.41 1.17 -14.84
N TYR A 94 4.21 2.23 -14.84
CA TYR A 94 5.47 2.34 -15.58
C TYR A 94 6.64 2.09 -14.64
N THR A 95 7.10 0.84 -14.52
CA THR A 95 8.34 0.50 -13.80
C THR A 95 9.58 0.75 -14.66
N SER A 96 10.75 0.88 -14.04
CA SER A 96 11.99 1.29 -14.72
C SER A 96 11.84 2.60 -15.50
N HIS A 97 11.04 3.52 -15.02
CA HIS A 97 10.85 4.86 -15.60
C HIS A 97 10.98 5.92 -14.51
N THR A 98 11.32 7.13 -14.92
CA THR A 98 11.34 8.30 -14.02
C THR A 98 10.67 9.50 -14.68
N VAL A 99 10.27 10.46 -13.85
CA VAL A 99 9.80 11.77 -14.33
C VAL A 99 10.99 12.62 -14.77
N LEU A 100 10.83 13.30 -15.90
CA LEU A 100 11.79 14.27 -16.40
C LEU A 100 11.31 15.70 -16.19
N GLU A 101 10.03 15.95 -16.48
CA GLU A 101 9.48 17.29 -16.56
C GLU A 101 7.97 17.27 -16.34
N ALA A 102 7.47 18.27 -15.60
CA ALA A 102 6.07 18.67 -15.64
C ALA A 102 5.92 19.84 -16.64
N ARG A 103 4.96 19.74 -17.52
CA ARG A 103 4.66 20.78 -18.53
C ARG A 103 3.35 21.46 -18.24
N GLY A 104 3.32 22.74 -18.55
CA GLY A 104 2.16 23.58 -18.44
C GLY A 104 2.55 25.05 -18.39
N THR A 105 1.58 25.94 -18.56
CA THR A 105 1.80 27.38 -18.51
C THR A 105 1.51 27.92 -17.10
N ASP A 106 0.27 27.82 -16.66
CA ASP A 106 -0.17 28.32 -15.35
C ASP A 106 -0.30 27.18 -14.30
N LYS A 107 -0.42 25.96 -14.77
CA LYS A 107 -0.56 24.75 -13.95
C LYS A 107 -0.04 23.54 -14.72
N VAL A 108 0.01 22.39 -14.07
CA VAL A 108 0.32 21.11 -14.74
C VAL A 108 -0.72 20.82 -15.83
N GLU A 109 -0.27 20.45 -17.01
CA GLU A 109 -1.06 20.02 -18.17
C GLU A 109 -0.63 18.64 -18.67
N SER A 110 0.64 18.29 -18.45
CA SER A 110 1.17 16.95 -18.76
C SER A 110 2.46 16.68 -18.00
N VAL A 111 2.85 15.40 -17.98
CA VAL A 111 4.14 14.95 -17.45
C VAL A 111 4.92 14.21 -18.52
N VAL A 112 6.23 14.41 -18.54
CA VAL A 112 7.17 13.63 -19.35
C VAL A 112 7.88 12.64 -18.49
N ILE A 113 7.80 11.36 -18.84
CA ILE A 113 8.53 10.27 -18.21
C ILE A 113 9.46 9.61 -19.23
N ALA A 114 10.53 8.95 -18.77
CA ALA A 114 11.41 8.15 -19.63
C ALA A 114 11.87 6.89 -18.90
N GLN A 115 12.26 5.87 -19.67
CA GLN A 115 12.93 4.71 -19.12
C GLN A 115 14.24 5.09 -18.46
N VAL A 116 14.64 4.34 -17.45
CA VAL A 116 15.94 4.46 -16.79
C VAL A 116 16.78 3.20 -16.95
N ASP A 117 18.08 3.41 -17.00
CA ASP A 117 19.07 2.32 -16.95
C ASP A 117 19.24 1.79 -15.52
N ARG A 118 20.16 0.82 -15.35
CA ARG A 118 20.49 0.23 -14.03
C ARG A 118 21.10 1.21 -13.04
N GLN A 119 21.57 2.38 -13.48
CA GLN A 119 22.07 3.48 -12.67
C GLN A 119 21.01 4.58 -12.46
N PHE A 120 19.76 4.31 -12.79
CA PHE A 120 18.64 5.26 -12.72
C PHE A 120 18.81 6.51 -13.59
N LYS A 121 19.63 6.41 -14.65
CA LYS A 121 19.77 7.50 -15.63
C LYS A 121 18.74 7.37 -16.73
N PRO A 122 18.06 8.46 -17.11
CA PRO A 122 17.12 8.44 -18.22
C PRO A 122 17.78 8.00 -19.53
N ILE A 123 17.07 7.14 -20.28
CA ILE A 123 17.49 6.65 -21.58
C ILE A 123 16.89 7.56 -22.65
N PRO A 124 17.70 8.31 -23.42
CA PRO A 124 17.21 9.19 -24.48
C PRO A 124 16.42 8.44 -25.55
N GLY A 125 15.33 9.05 -26.04
CA GLY A 125 14.47 8.46 -27.07
C GLY A 125 13.39 7.53 -26.52
N THR A 126 13.25 7.42 -25.20
CA THR A 126 12.20 6.63 -24.55
C THR A 126 11.12 7.49 -23.88
N GLU A 127 11.16 8.79 -24.14
CA GLU A 127 10.26 9.76 -23.53
C GLU A 127 8.81 9.49 -23.93
N LYS A 128 7.93 9.59 -22.92
CA LYS A 128 6.48 9.52 -23.08
C LYS A 128 5.86 10.76 -22.44
N VAL A 129 4.93 11.39 -23.15
CA VAL A 129 4.11 12.48 -22.61
C VAL A 129 2.77 11.91 -22.21
N ILE A 130 2.34 12.22 -20.98
CA ILE A 130 1.07 11.75 -20.44
C ILE A 130 0.30 12.97 -19.94
N ASP A 131 -0.90 13.15 -20.44
CA ASP A 131 -1.79 14.26 -20.06
C ASP A 131 -2.29 14.05 -18.63
N CYS A 132 -2.13 15.07 -17.81
CA CYS A 132 -2.61 15.09 -16.42
C CYS A 132 -2.71 16.56 -15.97
N ASP A 133 -3.56 16.84 -14.99
CA ASP A 133 -3.69 18.17 -14.39
C ASP A 133 -3.04 18.24 -13.00
N THR A 134 -2.60 17.11 -12.49
CA THR A 134 -1.98 17.00 -11.16
C THR A 134 -0.92 15.90 -11.10
N LEU A 135 0.19 16.22 -10.44
CA LEU A 135 1.25 15.27 -10.10
C LEU A 135 1.29 15.03 -8.59
N LEU A 136 1.35 13.77 -8.21
CA LEU A 136 1.52 13.32 -6.83
C LEU A 136 2.93 12.81 -6.62
N ILE A 137 3.72 13.45 -5.76
CA ILE A 137 5.07 13.00 -5.39
C ILE A 137 4.96 12.08 -4.18
N ALA A 138 5.35 10.81 -4.34
CA ALA A 138 5.30 9.77 -3.31
C ALA A 138 6.63 8.97 -3.26
N VAL A 139 7.76 9.65 -3.27
CA VAL A 139 9.11 9.08 -3.39
C VAL A 139 9.76 8.70 -2.07
N GLY A 140 8.97 8.57 -1.04
CA GLY A 140 9.39 8.10 0.28
C GLY A 140 9.23 9.13 1.37
N LEU A 141 9.54 8.67 2.57
CA LEU A 141 9.47 9.43 3.82
C LEU A 141 10.85 9.43 4.48
N GLU A 142 11.07 10.36 5.40
CA GLU A 142 12.21 10.34 6.31
C GLU A 142 11.78 10.70 7.73
N PRO A 143 12.35 10.05 8.76
CA PRO A 143 12.03 10.36 10.16
C PRO A 143 12.34 11.81 10.52
N VAL A 144 11.45 12.46 11.24
CA VAL A 144 11.73 13.77 11.86
C VAL A 144 12.37 13.52 13.21
N ASN A 145 13.69 13.30 13.22
CA ASN A 145 14.43 12.86 14.41
C ASN A 145 15.63 13.73 14.78
N GLU A 146 15.71 14.95 14.30
CA GLU A 146 16.79 15.88 14.58
C GLU A 146 16.96 16.11 16.09
N PHE A 147 15.87 16.26 16.82
CA PHE A 147 15.90 16.44 18.28
C PHE A 147 16.42 15.19 19.01
N LEU A 148 16.13 13.99 18.50
CA LEU A 148 16.68 12.75 19.03
C LEU A 148 18.20 12.72 18.91
N GLN A 149 18.73 13.10 17.76
CA GLN A 149 20.16 13.12 17.49
C GLN A 149 20.87 14.17 18.35
N ILE A 150 20.34 15.39 18.42
CA ILE A 150 20.88 16.47 19.25
C ILE A 150 20.88 16.05 20.72
N ALA A 151 19.77 15.51 21.23
CA ALA A 151 19.68 15.09 22.63
C ALA A 151 20.72 14.01 22.98
N ARG A 152 20.97 13.06 22.08
CA ARG A 152 22.01 12.06 22.25
C ARG A 152 23.43 12.69 22.34
N THR A 153 23.71 13.66 21.49
CA THR A 153 25.06 14.31 21.49
C THR A 153 25.35 15.08 22.76
N ILE A 154 24.33 15.61 23.43
CA ILE A 154 24.52 16.35 24.73
C ILE A 154 24.30 15.45 25.94
N GLY A 155 24.20 14.11 25.73
CA GLY A 155 24.05 13.13 26.84
C GLY A 155 22.69 13.18 27.53
N MET A 156 21.67 13.73 26.91
CA MET A 156 20.30 13.73 27.44
C MET A 156 19.67 12.34 27.36
N ASP A 157 18.93 11.97 28.40
CA ASP A 157 18.11 10.77 28.38
C ASP A 157 16.95 10.95 27.41
N VAL A 158 16.96 10.18 26.32
CA VAL A 158 16.04 10.36 25.19
C VAL A 158 15.50 9.05 24.67
N TYR A 159 14.24 9.07 24.34
CA TYR A 159 13.44 7.99 23.73
C TYR A 159 12.84 8.45 22.41
N SER A 160 12.57 7.51 21.51
CA SER A 160 11.83 7.76 20.28
C SER A 160 10.78 6.69 20.03
N ALA A 161 9.66 7.06 19.43
CA ALA A 161 8.57 6.14 19.13
C ALA A 161 7.90 6.49 17.80
N GLY A 162 7.27 5.49 17.17
CA GLY A 162 6.60 5.63 15.88
C GLY A 162 7.58 6.02 14.76
N ASP A 163 7.08 6.70 13.73
CA ASP A 163 7.85 7.04 12.53
C ASP A 163 9.07 7.95 12.79
N ALA A 164 9.12 8.62 13.93
CA ALA A 164 10.33 9.37 14.35
C ALA A 164 11.48 8.43 14.68
N ASN A 165 11.19 7.17 15.03
CA ASN A 165 12.17 6.12 15.26
C ASN A 165 12.41 5.31 13.99
N GLU A 166 11.33 4.72 13.47
CA GLU A 166 11.36 3.88 12.29
C GLU A 166 10.02 3.98 11.54
N ILE A 167 10.09 4.27 10.24
CA ILE A 167 8.91 4.44 9.40
C ILE A 167 8.30 3.08 9.08
N ALA A 168 7.06 2.89 9.52
CA ALA A 168 6.29 1.67 9.29
C ALA A 168 4.80 2.01 9.12
N GLU A 169 3.94 0.99 9.19
CA GLU A 169 2.51 1.22 9.16
C GLU A 169 1.97 1.65 10.55
N ALA A 170 0.73 2.16 10.57
CA ALA A 170 0.17 2.81 11.77
C ALA A 170 0.11 1.91 13.00
N SER A 171 -0.15 0.59 12.82
CA SER A 171 -0.22 -0.34 13.95
C SER A 171 1.15 -0.56 14.58
N ALA A 172 2.23 -0.59 13.78
CA ALA A 172 3.60 -0.65 14.29
C ALA A 172 3.92 0.60 15.13
N ALA A 173 3.50 1.79 14.67
CA ALA A 173 3.68 3.02 15.44
C ALA A 173 2.94 2.99 16.79
N ILE A 174 1.73 2.38 16.84
CA ILE A 174 0.97 2.19 18.08
C ILE A 174 1.72 1.29 19.06
N PHE A 175 2.24 0.15 18.59
CA PHE A 175 3.01 -0.77 19.44
C PHE A 175 4.31 -0.13 19.92
N SER A 176 5.06 0.55 19.05
CA SER A 176 6.23 1.35 19.40
C SER A 176 5.93 2.34 20.53
N GLY A 177 4.84 3.09 20.41
CA GLY A 177 4.41 4.04 21.45
C GLY A 177 4.05 3.38 22.77
N LYS A 178 3.39 2.21 22.77
CA LYS A 178 3.05 1.44 23.99
C LYS A 178 4.32 0.92 24.68
N ILE A 179 5.27 0.38 23.93
CA ILE A 179 6.52 -0.16 24.44
C ILE A 179 7.34 0.94 25.11
N VAL A 180 7.62 2.00 24.36
CA VAL A 180 8.41 3.14 24.86
C VAL A 180 7.73 3.85 26.02
N GLY A 181 6.41 4.01 25.99
CA GLY A 181 5.64 4.58 27.10
C GLY A 181 5.76 3.78 28.40
N ASN A 182 5.73 2.45 28.31
CA ASN A 182 5.93 1.57 29.48
C ASN A 182 7.36 1.71 30.03
N GLU A 183 8.38 1.72 29.16
CA GLU A 183 9.78 1.90 29.57
C GLU A 183 10.00 3.22 30.32
N ILE A 184 9.48 4.32 29.79
CA ILE A 184 9.56 5.64 30.43
C ILE A 184 8.86 5.63 31.78
N ALA A 185 7.66 5.06 31.87
CA ALA A 185 6.90 5.03 33.09
C ALA A 185 7.61 4.22 34.21
N LYS A 186 8.19 3.06 33.85
CA LYS A 186 9.03 2.27 34.79
C LYS A 186 10.24 3.07 35.27
N LYS A 187 10.91 3.77 34.38
CA LYS A 187 12.05 4.63 34.72
C LYS A 187 11.68 5.78 35.65
N LEU A 188 10.45 6.26 35.55
CA LEU A 188 9.88 7.26 36.45
C LEU A 188 9.35 6.69 37.76
N GLY A 189 9.65 5.40 38.05
CA GLY A 189 9.30 4.73 39.30
C GLY A 189 7.86 4.22 39.37
N LYS A 190 7.17 4.09 38.24
CA LYS A 190 5.85 3.47 38.20
C LYS A 190 6.00 1.94 38.25
N ASP A 191 5.23 1.30 39.13
CA ASP A 191 5.10 -0.14 39.16
C ASP A 191 4.13 -0.59 38.07
N LEU A 192 4.67 -1.11 36.98
CA LEU A 192 3.94 -1.60 35.82
C LEU A 192 4.35 -3.02 35.49
N PRO A 193 3.44 -3.85 34.98
CA PRO A 193 3.78 -5.18 34.51
C PRO A 193 4.79 -5.10 33.37
N ASP A 194 5.50 -6.20 33.16
CA ASP A 194 6.39 -6.33 32.02
C ASP A 194 5.60 -6.27 30.71
N ILE A 195 6.26 -5.72 29.69
CA ILE A 195 5.69 -5.66 28.36
C ILE A 195 5.52 -7.09 27.85
N PRO A 196 4.31 -7.47 27.38
CA PRO A 196 4.13 -8.79 26.80
C PRO A 196 5.07 -9.03 25.63
N ALA A 197 5.75 -10.15 25.58
CA ALA A 197 6.66 -10.51 24.47
C ALA A 197 5.94 -10.43 23.10
N SER A 198 4.65 -10.76 23.07
CA SER A 198 3.79 -10.65 21.88
C SER A 198 3.70 -9.23 21.31
N TRP A 199 3.89 -8.18 22.10
CA TRP A 199 3.90 -6.81 21.56
C TRP A 199 5.14 -6.54 20.74
N MET A 200 6.29 -7.02 21.20
CA MET A 200 7.56 -6.87 20.46
C MET A 200 7.53 -7.70 19.17
N GLU A 201 7.06 -8.94 19.25
CA GLU A 201 6.90 -9.80 18.08
C GLU A 201 5.94 -9.20 17.06
N THR A 202 4.80 -8.67 17.51
CA THR A 202 3.81 -8.02 16.64
C THR A 202 4.41 -6.77 15.98
N GLU A 203 5.14 -5.92 16.73
CA GLU A 203 5.80 -4.74 16.17
C GLU A 203 6.77 -5.13 15.05
N GLU A 204 7.61 -6.14 15.27
CA GLU A 204 8.56 -6.61 14.25
C GLU A 204 7.87 -7.19 13.01
N ILE A 205 6.79 -7.95 13.18
CA ILE A 205 6.00 -8.46 12.06
C ILE A 205 5.40 -7.30 11.25
N LEU A 206 4.85 -6.29 11.91
CA LEU A 206 4.22 -5.14 11.27
C LEU A 206 5.22 -4.20 10.56
N LYS A 207 6.49 -4.21 10.97
CA LYS A 207 7.59 -3.51 10.28
C LYS A 207 8.11 -4.29 9.07
N SER A 208 7.98 -5.60 9.08
CA SER A 208 8.37 -6.46 7.96
C SER A 208 7.28 -6.49 6.89
N LYS A 209 7.56 -7.11 5.74
CA LYS A 209 6.54 -7.51 4.76
C LYS A 209 6.14 -8.95 5.09
N PRO A 210 5.15 -9.19 5.97
CA PRO A 210 4.91 -10.52 6.53
C PRO A 210 4.32 -11.52 5.52
N GLY A 211 3.87 -11.06 4.35
CA GLY A 211 3.13 -11.87 3.41
C GLY A 211 3.94 -13.02 2.81
N MET A 212 3.34 -14.20 2.80
CA MET A 212 3.79 -15.29 1.94
C MET A 212 3.02 -15.24 0.63
N ILE A 213 3.75 -15.21 -0.50
CA ILE A 213 3.14 -15.43 -1.80
C ILE A 213 2.88 -16.93 -1.91
N VAL A 214 1.62 -17.32 -1.76
CA VAL A 214 1.18 -18.71 -2.01
C VAL A 214 0.65 -18.76 -3.43
N PRO A 215 1.05 -19.76 -4.24
CA PRO A 215 0.48 -19.97 -5.56
C PRO A 215 -1.06 -20.08 -5.48
N GLU A 216 -1.75 -19.61 -6.50
CA GLU A 216 -3.19 -19.70 -6.60
C GLU A 216 -3.67 -21.12 -6.31
N THR A 217 -4.54 -21.26 -5.32
CA THR A 217 -5.22 -22.52 -5.06
C THR A 217 -6.42 -22.63 -5.99
N TYR A 218 -6.36 -23.56 -6.94
CA TYR A 218 -7.47 -23.86 -7.81
C TYR A 218 -8.42 -24.85 -7.12
N ILE A 219 -9.69 -24.50 -7.10
CA ILE A 219 -10.78 -25.40 -6.69
C ILE A 219 -11.12 -26.27 -7.91
N ASP A 220 -10.27 -27.26 -8.20
CA ASP A 220 -10.35 -28.03 -9.45
C ASP A 220 -11.51 -29.01 -9.52
N LYS A 221 -12.16 -29.30 -8.39
CA LYS A 221 -13.08 -30.43 -8.27
C LYS A 221 -14.55 -30.05 -8.05
N LEU A 222 -14.86 -28.77 -7.89
CA LEU A 222 -16.17 -28.32 -7.52
C LEU A 222 -16.95 -27.76 -8.74
N GLU A 223 -18.24 -28.04 -8.81
CA GLU A 223 -19.19 -27.42 -9.74
C GLU A 223 -20.03 -26.39 -8.99
N GLY A 224 -20.02 -25.14 -9.41
CA GLY A 224 -20.80 -24.09 -8.76
C GLY A 224 -20.19 -22.70 -8.92
N VAL A 225 -20.63 -21.78 -8.09
CA VAL A 225 -20.09 -20.40 -8.02
C VAL A 225 -19.44 -20.21 -6.67
N PHE A 226 -18.12 -20.05 -6.66
CA PHE A 226 -17.32 -19.99 -5.43
C PHE A 226 -16.35 -18.81 -5.43
N PRO A 227 -15.95 -18.32 -4.23
CA PRO A 227 -14.88 -17.34 -4.12
C PRO A 227 -13.53 -17.96 -4.46
N VAL A 228 -12.76 -17.27 -5.28
CA VAL A 228 -11.34 -17.54 -5.55
C VAL A 228 -10.52 -16.43 -4.94
N PHE A 229 -9.46 -16.80 -4.21
CA PHE A 229 -8.60 -15.88 -3.49
C PHE A 229 -7.27 -15.69 -4.23
N HIS A 230 -7.00 -14.45 -4.64
CA HIS A 230 -5.71 -14.00 -5.17
C HIS A 230 -4.94 -13.20 -4.10
N CYS A 231 -5.19 -13.54 -2.86
CA CYS A 231 -4.65 -12.84 -1.70
C CYS A 231 -3.18 -13.21 -1.48
N VAL A 232 -2.39 -12.24 -1.07
CA VAL A 232 -0.96 -12.42 -0.73
C VAL A 232 -0.63 -12.06 0.71
N GLN A 233 -1.63 -11.75 1.53
CA GLN A 233 -1.56 -11.49 2.98
C GLN A 233 -0.30 -10.70 3.46
N GLU A 234 0.14 -9.73 2.69
CA GLU A 234 1.22 -8.82 3.13
C GLU A 234 0.77 -7.90 4.27
N ILE A 235 -0.55 -7.76 4.43
CA ILE A 235 -1.19 -6.96 5.46
C ILE A 235 -2.14 -7.90 6.21
N PRO A 236 -2.02 -8.05 7.54
CA PRO A 236 -2.97 -8.84 8.32
C PRO A 236 -4.39 -8.29 8.15
N CYS A 237 -5.26 -9.03 7.50
CA CYS A 237 -6.66 -8.67 7.37
C CYS A 237 -7.53 -9.92 7.21
N ASN A 238 -8.75 -9.89 7.73
CA ASN A 238 -9.67 -11.02 7.67
C ASN A 238 -11.15 -10.64 7.46
N PRO A 239 -11.50 -9.52 6.80
CA PRO A 239 -12.91 -9.14 6.67
C PRO A 239 -13.72 -10.16 5.85
N CYS A 240 -13.08 -10.91 4.94
CA CYS A 240 -13.75 -11.90 4.11
C CYS A 240 -14.30 -13.09 4.92
N SER A 241 -13.62 -13.52 5.98
CA SER A 241 -14.11 -14.58 6.86
C SER A 241 -15.30 -14.09 7.70
N SER A 242 -15.17 -12.92 8.33
CA SER A 242 -16.17 -12.38 9.26
C SER A 242 -17.53 -12.05 8.63
N VAL A 243 -17.57 -11.82 7.29
CA VAL A 243 -18.84 -11.49 6.58
C VAL A 243 -19.49 -12.67 5.91
N CYS A 244 -18.88 -13.86 5.91
CA CYS A 244 -19.45 -15.05 5.30
C CYS A 244 -20.66 -15.53 6.11
N PRO A 245 -21.90 -15.49 5.58
CA PRO A 245 -23.10 -15.86 6.36
C PRO A 245 -23.22 -17.37 6.58
N LYS A 246 -22.32 -18.15 6.01
CA LYS A 246 -22.25 -19.62 6.10
C LYS A 246 -20.95 -20.10 6.76
N ASP A 247 -20.12 -19.17 7.22
CA ASP A 247 -18.83 -19.49 7.83
C ASP A 247 -18.00 -20.48 6.98
N LEU A 248 -17.86 -20.18 5.68
CA LEU A 248 -17.13 -21.04 4.74
C LEU A 248 -15.71 -20.56 4.46
N ILE A 249 -15.33 -19.40 5.01
CA ILE A 249 -14.01 -18.81 4.80
C ILE A 249 -13.29 -18.77 6.15
N TYR A 250 -12.14 -19.41 6.21
CA TYR A 250 -11.34 -19.55 7.42
C TYR A 250 -10.01 -18.85 7.27
N ILE A 251 -9.50 -18.35 8.40
CA ILE A 251 -8.14 -17.87 8.56
C ILE A 251 -7.63 -18.51 9.85
N ASP A 252 -6.42 -19.05 9.81
CA ASP A 252 -5.75 -19.53 11.02
C ASP A 252 -5.31 -18.31 11.84
N GLU A 253 -5.92 -18.15 13.01
CA GLU A 253 -5.62 -17.03 13.92
C GLU A 253 -4.27 -17.18 14.64
N ALA A 254 -3.64 -18.36 14.58
CA ALA A 254 -2.35 -18.61 15.20
C ALA A 254 -1.20 -17.87 14.49
N ASP A 255 -1.35 -17.56 13.20
CA ASP A 255 -0.37 -16.78 12.45
C ASP A 255 -1.09 -15.76 11.54
N ILE A 256 -0.88 -14.48 11.83
CA ILE A 256 -1.48 -13.36 11.09
C ILE A 256 -1.08 -13.32 9.60
N ARG A 257 -0.12 -14.14 9.19
CA ARG A 257 0.36 -14.26 7.80
C ARG A 257 -0.43 -15.30 7.00
N HIS A 258 -1.28 -16.09 7.65
CA HIS A 258 -2.04 -17.12 6.96
C HIS A 258 -3.04 -16.52 5.98
N LEU A 259 -3.13 -17.15 4.79
CA LEU A 259 -4.11 -16.77 3.78
C LEU A 259 -5.50 -17.27 4.15
N PRO A 260 -6.56 -16.54 3.77
CA PRO A 260 -7.91 -17.08 3.85
C PRO A 260 -8.04 -18.29 2.91
N TYR A 261 -8.75 -19.31 3.36
CA TYR A 261 -9.10 -20.46 2.55
C TYR A 261 -10.60 -20.74 2.60
N PHE A 262 -11.10 -21.33 1.52
CA PHE A 262 -12.50 -21.72 1.38
C PHE A 262 -12.67 -23.18 1.79
N ASN A 263 -13.72 -23.48 2.57
CA ASN A 263 -14.03 -24.86 2.95
C ASN A 263 -14.69 -25.59 1.77
N GLU A 264 -13.90 -26.38 1.06
CA GLU A 264 -14.35 -27.13 -0.10
C GLU A 264 -15.33 -28.26 0.24
N GLU A 265 -15.24 -28.82 1.45
CA GLU A 265 -16.12 -29.90 1.91
C GLU A 265 -17.58 -29.42 2.10
N ARG A 266 -17.75 -28.13 2.37
CA ARG A 266 -19.04 -27.47 2.56
C ARG A 266 -19.38 -26.49 1.43
N ALA A 267 -18.80 -26.69 0.26
CA ALA A 267 -18.94 -25.75 -0.86
C ALA A 267 -20.40 -25.60 -1.36
N ASP A 268 -21.22 -26.65 -1.22
CA ASP A 268 -22.64 -26.66 -1.55
C ASP A 268 -23.49 -25.71 -0.71
N GLU A 269 -23.00 -25.31 0.47
CA GLU A 269 -23.62 -24.30 1.31
C GLU A 269 -23.37 -22.85 0.83
N CYS A 270 -22.44 -22.66 -0.11
CA CYS A 270 -22.14 -21.32 -0.63
C CYS A 270 -23.30 -20.78 -1.48
N ILE A 271 -23.86 -19.68 -1.01
CA ILE A 271 -24.98 -19.00 -1.70
C ILE A 271 -24.53 -17.95 -2.72
N ALA A 272 -23.25 -17.88 -3.03
CA ALA A 272 -22.66 -16.95 -3.99
C ALA A 272 -23.04 -15.47 -3.75
N CYS A 273 -23.23 -15.06 -2.50
CA CYS A 273 -23.74 -13.73 -2.14
C CYS A 273 -22.78 -12.56 -2.43
N GLY A 274 -21.49 -12.83 -2.71
CA GLY A 274 -20.48 -11.83 -3.06
C GLY A 274 -20.00 -10.95 -1.90
N ARG A 275 -20.43 -11.16 -0.65
CA ARG A 275 -20.00 -10.33 0.50
C ARG A 275 -18.49 -10.35 0.69
N CYS A 276 -17.84 -11.52 0.55
CA CYS A 276 -16.41 -11.68 0.63
C CYS A 276 -15.66 -10.89 -0.45
N VAL A 277 -16.23 -10.75 -1.65
CA VAL A 277 -15.71 -9.91 -2.73
C VAL A 277 -15.81 -8.42 -2.36
N ALA A 278 -17.02 -8.01 -1.93
CA ALA A 278 -17.34 -6.61 -1.67
C ALA A 278 -16.50 -6.00 -0.53
N VAL A 279 -16.14 -6.79 0.49
CA VAL A 279 -15.38 -6.30 1.65
C VAL A 279 -13.87 -6.38 1.46
N CYS A 280 -13.38 -7.04 0.42
CA CYS A 280 -11.95 -7.24 0.24
C CYS A 280 -11.22 -5.93 -0.05
N PRO A 281 -10.37 -5.41 0.85
CA PRO A 281 -9.68 -4.14 0.64
C PRO A 281 -8.63 -4.22 -0.47
N GLY A 282 -8.14 -5.42 -0.79
CA GLY A 282 -7.17 -5.68 -1.85
C GLY A 282 -7.80 -5.97 -3.21
N LEU A 283 -9.14 -6.04 -3.31
CA LEU A 283 -9.86 -6.54 -4.49
C LEU A 283 -9.35 -7.93 -4.94
N ALA A 284 -8.89 -8.73 -3.98
CA ALA A 284 -8.20 -9.99 -4.21
C ALA A 284 -9.13 -11.22 -4.11
N VAL A 285 -10.43 -11.03 -4.02
CA VAL A 285 -11.44 -12.10 -4.02
C VAL A 285 -12.34 -11.91 -5.21
N SER A 286 -12.57 -12.98 -5.97
CA SER A 286 -13.47 -13.01 -7.13
C SER A 286 -14.46 -14.14 -6.99
N LEU A 287 -15.71 -13.96 -7.41
CA LEU A 287 -16.63 -15.07 -7.61
C LEU A 287 -16.42 -15.65 -9.00
N VAL A 288 -16.20 -16.95 -9.07
CA VAL A 288 -15.98 -17.68 -10.33
C VAL A 288 -17.06 -18.74 -10.52
N ASP A 289 -17.66 -18.77 -11.69
CA ASP A 289 -18.65 -19.79 -12.10
C ASP A 289 -17.95 -20.98 -12.73
N PHE A 290 -17.72 -22.02 -11.97
CA PHE A 290 -17.06 -23.25 -12.40
C PHE A 290 -17.97 -24.19 -13.24
N ARG A 291 -19.25 -23.93 -13.35
CA ARG A 291 -20.18 -24.71 -14.19
C ARG A 291 -19.93 -24.46 -15.68
N LYS A 292 -19.25 -23.38 -16.04
CA LYS A 292 -18.98 -22.95 -17.42
C LYS A 292 -17.57 -23.30 -17.91
N ARG A 293 -16.90 -24.24 -17.28
CA ARG A 293 -15.49 -24.61 -17.60
C ARG A 293 -15.23 -24.99 -19.04
N SER A 294 -16.24 -25.47 -19.78
CA SER A 294 -16.09 -25.88 -21.17
C SER A 294 -16.09 -24.73 -22.18
N GLN A 295 -16.34 -23.48 -21.76
CA GLN A 295 -16.51 -22.33 -22.66
C GLN A 295 -15.60 -21.15 -22.37
N THR A 296 -14.89 -21.13 -21.25
CA THR A 296 -14.03 -19.99 -20.91
C THR A 296 -12.60 -20.49 -20.81
N ALA A 297 -11.81 -20.16 -21.83
CA ALA A 297 -10.36 -20.12 -21.65
C ALA A 297 -10.10 -19.29 -20.39
N LEU A 298 -9.30 -19.80 -19.47
CA LEU A 298 -8.72 -19.06 -18.36
C LEU A 298 -8.29 -17.70 -18.92
N VAL A 299 -8.97 -16.65 -18.52
CA VAL A 299 -8.41 -15.31 -18.64
C VAL A 299 -7.27 -15.30 -17.61
N SER A 300 -6.14 -15.83 -18.03
CA SER A 300 -4.87 -15.54 -17.40
C SER A 300 -4.78 -14.02 -17.48
N LEU A 301 -4.87 -13.35 -16.34
CA LEU A 301 -4.39 -11.99 -16.24
C LEU A 301 -2.98 -12.00 -16.86
N PRO A 302 -2.68 -11.09 -17.78
CA PRO A 302 -1.37 -11.08 -18.38
C PRO A 302 -0.35 -10.96 -17.25
N VAL A 303 0.35 -12.05 -16.99
CA VAL A 303 1.63 -11.99 -16.32
C VAL A 303 2.48 -11.26 -17.35
N GLU A 304 2.76 -10.00 -17.09
CA GLU A 304 3.71 -9.26 -17.90
C GLU A 304 5.00 -10.07 -17.97
N GLN A 305 5.22 -10.66 -19.13
CA GLN A 305 6.54 -11.08 -19.53
C GLN A 305 7.30 -9.79 -19.85
N ASN A 306 8.29 -9.50 -18.99
CA ASN A 306 9.47 -8.62 -19.15
C ASN A 306 9.34 -7.38 -20.02
#